data_6c1ddc1ab40b742bbcf243faf26f03bf
#
_entry.id   6c1ddc1ab40b742bbcf243faf26f03bf
#
_cell.length_a   1.000
_cell.length_b   1.000
_cell.length_c   1.000
_cell.angle_alpha   90.00
_cell.angle_beta   90.00
_cell.angle_gamma   90.00
#
_symmetry.space_group_name_H-M   'P 1'
#
loop_
_entity.id
_entity.type
_entity.pdbx_description
1 polymer ?
#
loop_
_entity_poly.entity_id
_entity_poly.type
_entity_poly.pdbx_seq_one_letter_code
_entity_poly.pdbx_strand_id
1 'polypeptide(L)'
;MAWNVASPISKITSGEASKVNVDRSILQSSTVAGRQTRLAILLPHLGELSSEFVEKMWIPLKSRPLDWCEKQFYLCRVPSLPLARNILVAEALKNDCQFLFWVDSDMIIESCQDINDALKTLYNCLVETGESIVSGLYRAKQVHGFNYAMWKKAPPELNKRGYVHVSEWSGNWINVDTVGIGACLMRSKVFEQLKQPYFHWEEPDCESEDFNLLSKCRELGIKIWVFTDVKFSHIGNMVLECRPDEVECPKCKTKIPITKFRVPAV
;
A
#
# COMPACT_ATOMS: atom_id res chain seq x y z
N MET A 1 13.51 34.12 19.48
CA MET A 1 12.16 34.31 18.90
C MET A 1 11.61 32.94 18.59
N ALA A 2 10.63 32.50 19.38
CA ALA A 2 10.02 31.19 19.25
C ALA A 2 8.86 31.28 18.26
N TRP A 3 8.89 30.50 17.19
CA TRP A 3 7.79 30.39 16.26
C TRP A 3 6.85 29.28 16.75
N ASN A 4 5.72 29.71 17.34
CA ASN A 4 4.58 28.83 17.58
C ASN A 4 3.79 28.73 16.26
N VAL A 5 3.93 27.63 15.53
CA VAL A 5 3.04 27.29 14.42
C VAL A 5 2.04 26.26 14.96
N ALA A 6 0.88 26.76 15.37
CA ALA A 6 -0.27 25.90 15.61
C ALA A 6 -0.79 25.42 14.25
N SER A 7 -0.72 24.12 13.99
CA SER A 7 -1.36 23.52 12.82
C SER A 7 -2.88 23.55 12.98
N PRO A 8 -3.62 24.01 11.97
CA PRO A 8 -5.06 23.86 11.99
C PRO A 8 -5.41 22.39 11.67
N ILE A 9 -5.82 21.66 12.70
CA ILE A 9 -6.35 20.30 12.58
C ILE A 9 -7.74 20.42 11.96
N SER A 10 -7.88 20.09 10.68
CA SER A 10 -9.19 19.93 10.06
C SER A 10 -9.76 18.56 10.47
N LYS A 11 -10.70 18.54 11.41
CA LYS A 11 -11.55 17.38 11.71
C LYS A 11 -12.37 17.07 10.46
N ILE A 12 -12.04 15.97 9.78
CA ILE A 12 -12.89 15.43 8.73
C ILE A 12 -14.04 14.69 9.42
N THR A 13 -15.21 15.32 9.44
CA THR A 13 -16.44 14.69 9.92
C THR A 13 -16.79 13.51 9.02
N SER A 14 -17.14 12.40 9.65
CA SER A 14 -17.61 11.16 9.02
C SER A 14 -18.83 11.45 8.14
N GLY A 15 -18.64 11.48 6.83
CA GLY A 15 -19.75 11.39 5.88
C GLY A 15 -20.46 10.04 6.05
N GLU A 16 -21.77 10.08 6.05
CA GLU A 16 -22.68 8.95 6.23
C GLU A 16 -22.24 7.73 5.42
N ALA A 17 -22.04 6.61 6.12
CA ALA A 17 -21.93 5.31 5.50
C ALA A 17 -23.31 4.95 4.90
N SER A 18 -23.54 5.34 3.65
CA SER A 18 -24.71 4.87 2.90
C SER A 18 -24.59 3.36 2.81
N LYS A 19 -25.62 2.66 3.32
CA LYS A 19 -25.78 1.20 3.15
C LYS A 19 -25.87 0.92 1.65
N VAL A 20 -24.76 0.64 1.03
CA VAL A 20 -24.73 0.13 -0.34
C VAL A 20 -25.30 -1.28 -0.28
N ASN A 21 -26.47 -1.45 -0.87
CA ASN A 21 -27.10 -2.75 -1.03
C ASN A 21 -26.31 -3.51 -2.11
N VAL A 22 -25.28 -4.24 -1.68
CA VAL A 22 -24.43 -5.02 -2.60
C VAL A 22 -25.23 -6.26 -2.99
N ASP A 23 -25.51 -6.37 -4.28
CA ASP A 23 -26.11 -7.58 -4.86
C ASP A 23 -25.16 -8.76 -4.63
N ARG A 24 -25.52 -9.64 -3.69
CA ARG A 24 -24.74 -10.82 -3.32
C ARG A 24 -24.59 -11.85 -4.45
N SER A 25 -25.29 -11.70 -5.56
CA SER A 25 -25.15 -12.58 -6.73
C SER A 25 -23.76 -12.44 -7.40
N ILE A 26 -23.08 -11.29 -7.20
CA ILE A 26 -21.71 -11.05 -7.68
C ILE A 26 -20.68 -11.83 -6.86
N LEU A 27 -21.00 -12.23 -5.64
CA LEU A 27 -20.11 -12.96 -4.74
C LEU A 27 -19.93 -14.44 -5.10
N GLN A 28 -20.78 -15.00 -5.96
CA GLN A 28 -20.73 -16.42 -6.31
C GLN A 28 -19.98 -16.76 -7.60
N SER A 29 -19.51 -15.79 -8.37
CA SER A 29 -18.75 -16.08 -9.60
C SER A 29 -17.24 -15.89 -9.42
N SER A 30 -16.61 -16.68 -8.55
CA SER A 30 -15.14 -16.88 -8.59
C SER A 30 -14.69 -17.69 -9.84
N THR A 31 -15.63 -18.05 -10.71
CA THR A 31 -15.37 -18.75 -11.95
C THR A 31 -16.01 -18.00 -13.12
N VAL A 32 -15.29 -17.06 -13.72
CA VAL A 32 -15.60 -16.63 -15.07
C VAL A 32 -15.29 -17.80 -15.99
N ALA A 33 -16.34 -18.47 -16.49
CA ALA A 33 -16.25 -19.52 -17.51
C ALA A 33 -15.26 -20.66 -17.20
N GLY A 34 -15.25 -21.19 -15.96
CA GLY A 34 -14.43 -22.37 -15.60
C GLY A 34 -12.93 -22.10 -15.45
N ARG A 35 -12.47 -20.85 -15.55
CA ARG A 35 -11.07 -20.48 -15.26
C ARG A 35 -10.89 -20.07 -13.81
N GLN A 36 -9.88 -20.63 -13.15
CA GLN A 36 -9.49 -20.23 -11.81
C GLN A 36 -8.97 -18.78 -11.82
N THR A 37 -9.36 -17.99 -10.82
CA THR A 37 -8.83 -16.63 -10.62
C THR A 37 -7.32 -16.67 -10.42
N ARG A 38 -6.58 -15.78 -11.10
CA ARG A 38 -5.12 -15.66 -10.99
C ARG A 38 -4.72 -14.38 -10.27
N LEU A 39 -3.81 -14.54 -9.32
CA LEU A 39 -3.20 -13.45 -8.57
C LEU A 39 -1.71 -13.37 -8.92
N ALA A 40 -1.28 -12.25 -9.49
CA ALA A 40 0.12 -11.94 -9.67
C ALA A 40 0.71 -11.39 -8.36
N ILE A 41 1.76 -12.00 -7.84
CA ILE A 41 2.61 -11.46 -6.79
C ILE A 41 3.76 -10.73 -7.48
N LEU A 42 3.80 -9.42 -7.36
CA LEU A 42 4.72 -8.54 -8.08
C LEU A 42 5.80 -8.01 -7.14
N LEU A 43 7.03 -8.43 -7.34
CA LEU A 43 8.18 -8.09 -6.51
C LEU A 43 9.26 -7.34 -7.32
N PRO A 44 9.24 -6.00 -7.34
CA PRO A 44 10.39 -5.24 -7.78
C PRO A 44 11.50 -5.33 -6.72
N HIS A 45 12.77 -5.60 -7.15
CA HIS A 45 13.88 -5.66 -6.22
C HIS A 45 15.18 -5.21 -6.88
N LEU A 46 16.12 -4.69 -6.08
CA LEU A 46 17.42 -4.22 -6.59
C LEU A 46 18.54 -5.25 -6.46
N GLY A 47 18.32 -6.33 -5.71
CA GLY A 47 19.36 -7.32 -5.48
C GLY A 47 18.96 -8.41 -4.51
N GLU A 48 19.64 -8.47 -3.37
CA GLU A 48 19.40 -9.46 -2.34
C GLU A 48 18.09 -9.19 -1.59
N LEU A 49 17.43 -10.25 -1.19
CA LEU A 49 16.29 -10.21 -0.29
C LEU A 49 16.79 -10.47 1.13
N SER A 50 16.30 -9.71 2.11
CA SER A 50 16.66 -9.95 3.50
C SER A 50 16.11 -11.31 3.97
N SER A 51 16.79 -11.95 4.92
CA SER A 51 16.31 -13.20 5.52
C SER A 51 14.92 -13.01 6.15
N GLU A 52 14.68 -11.87 6.79
CA GLU A 52 13.40 -11.55 7.40
C GLU A 52 12.26 -11.46 6.37
N PHE A 53 12.49 -10.81 5.21
CA PHE A 53 11.53 -10.82 4.12
C PHE A 53 11.27 -12.23 3.60
N VAL A 54 12.32 -13.02 3.42
CA VAL A 54 12.20 -14.40 2.93
C VAL A 54 11.37 -15.23 3.89
N GLU A 55 11.62 -15.15 5.19
CA GLU A 55 10.92 -15.93 6.22
C GLU A 55 9.47 -15.50 6.43
N LYS A 56 9.22 -14.18 6.54
CA LYS A 56 7.90 -13.65 6.91
C LYS A 56 6.97 -13.44 5.70
N MET A 57 7.52 -13.25 4.52
CA MET A 57 6.74 -12.94 3.32
C MET A 57 6.86 -14.00 2.23
N TRP A 58 8.10 -14.27 1.79
CA TRP A 58 8.32 -15.07 0.58
C TRP A 58 7.98 -16.54 0.76
N ILE A 59 8.47 -17.18 1.83
CA ILE A 59 8.20 -18.59 2.12
C ILE A 59 6.70 -18.82 2.32
N PRO A 60 5.97 -18.07 3.17
CA PRO A 60 4.53 -18.24 3.32
C PRO A 60 3.76 -18.01 2.02
N LEU A 61 4.12 -16.99 1.23
CA LEU A 61 3.50 -16.76 -0.08
C LEU A 61 3.67 -17.96 -1.02
N LYS A 62 4.83 -18.61 -1.02
CA LYS A 62 5.14 -19.75 -1.90
C LYS A 62 4.53 -21.06 -1.42
N SER A 63 4.58 -21.34 -0.12
CA SER A 63 4.26 -22.66 0.43
C SER A 63 2.78 -22.89 0.69
N ARG A 64 2.00 -21.82 0.99
CA ARG A 64 0.59 -21.96 1.34
C ARG A 64 -0.31 -21.57 0.17
N PRO A 65 -1.15 -22.48 -0.36
CA PRO A 65 -2.12 -22.14 -1.40
C PRO A 65 -3.19 -21.19 -0.87
N LEU A 66 -3.82 -20.43 -1.77
CA LEU A 66 -5.02 -19.65 -1.49
C LEU A 66 -6.24 -20.39 -2.08
N ASP A 67 -7.32 -20.42 -1.32
CA ASP A 67 -8.56 -21.11 -1.69
C ASP A 67 -9.34 -20.41 -2.82
N TRP A 68 -9.07 -19.13 -3.05
CA TRP A 68 -9.80 -18.29 -3.99
C TRP A 68 -9.04 -17.98 -5.29
N CYS A 69 -7.73 -18.27 -5.37
CA CYS A 69 -6.93 -17.99 -6.58
C CYS A 69 -5.69 -18.87 -6.71
N GLU A 70 -5.19 -18.96 -7.94
CA GLU A 70 -3.85 -19.41 -8.26
C GLU A 70 -2.87 -18.25 -8.15
N LYS A 71 -1.77 -18.42 -7.41
CA LYS A 71 -0.70 -17.42 -7.29
C LYS A 71 0.34 -17.63 -8.38
N GLN A 72 0.68 -16.54 -9.08
CA GLN A 72 1.79 -16.46 -10.02
C GLN A 72 2.80 -15.43 -9.52
N PHE A 73 4.09 -15.73 -9.64
CA PHE A 73 5.17 -14.94 -9.04
C PHE A 73 6.03 -14.30 -10.12
N TYR A 74 6.12 -12.99 -10.07
CA TYR A 74 6.89 -12.17 -11.00
C TYR A 74 7.90 -11.32 -10.23
N LEU A 75 9.17 -11.52 -10.52
CA LEU A 75 10.27 -10.78 -9.92
C LEU A 75 10.98 -9.99 -11.01
N CYS A 76 11.27 -8.74 -10.73
CA CYS A 76 12.00 -7.88 -11.67
C CYS A 76 13.17 -7.18 -10.98
N ARG A 77 14.38 -7.44 -11.50
CA ARG A 77 15.62 -6.84 -11.03
C ARG A 77 16.17 -5.88 -12.08
N VAL A 78 15.77 -4.62 -12.01
CA VAL A 78 16.32 -3.54 -12.83
C VAL A 78 16.56 -2.30 -11.95
N PRO A 79 17.54 -1.44 -12.27
CA PRO A 79 17.89 -0.28 -11.44
C PRO A 79 16.78 0.76 -11.31
N SER A 80 15.85 0.82 -12.27
CA SER A 80 14.76 1.79 -12.28
C SER A 80 13.47 1.15 -11.74
N LEU A 81 12.98 1.62 -10.60
CA LEU A 81 11.74 1.14 -10.00
C LEU A 81 10.52 1.31 -10.92
N PRO A 82 10.29 2.47 -11.58
CA PRO A 82 9.20 2.59 -12.54
C PRO A 82 9.29 1.59 -13.69
N LEU A 83 10.50 1.34 -14.21
CA LEU A 83 10.70 0.36 -15.27
C LEU A 83 10.39 -1.06 -14.78
N ALA A 84 10.87 -1.44 -13.59
CA ALA A 84 10.55 -2.73 -12.97
C ALA A 84 9.05 -2.93 -12.86
N ARG A 85 8.34 -1.94 -12.33
CA ARG A 85 6.88 -2.00 -12.14
C ARG A 85 6.13 -2.09 -13.47
N ASN A 86 6.54 -1.36 -14.50
CA ASN A 86 5.93 -1.48 -15.84
C ASN A 86 6.13 -2.87 -16.45
N ILE A 87 7.33 -3.47 -16.33
CA ILE A 87 7.62 -4.84 -16.79
C ILE A 87 6.73 -5.85 -16.06
N LEU A 88 6.62 -5.73 -14.74
CA LEU A 88 5.83 -6.64 -13.91
C LEU A 88 4.34 -6.60 -14.26
N VAL A 89 3.78 -5.41 -14.50
CA VAL A 89 2.39 -5.27 -14.98
C VAL A 89 2.22 -5.94 -16.33
N ALA A 90 3.11 -5.66 -17.29
CA ALA A 90 3.01 -6.23 -18.62
C ALA A 90 3.00 -7.76 -18.61
N GLU A 91 3.86 -8.38 -17.79
CA GLU A 91 3.90 -9.84 -17.65
C GLU A 91 2.65 -10.39 -16.94
N ALA A 92 2.14 -9.72 -15.91
CA ALA A 92 0.92 -10.12 -15.24
C ALA A 92 -0.31 -10.07 -16.16
N LEU A 93 -0.45 -9.00 -16.94
CA LEU A 93 -1.55 -8.85 -17.91
C LEU A 93 -1.47 -9.87 -19.03
N LYS A 94 -0.28 -10.13 -19.57
CA LYS A 94 -0.04 -11.15 -20.60
C LYS A 94 -0.46 -12.55 -20.15
N ASN A 95 -0.39 -12.83 -18.86
CA ASN A 95 -0.76 -14.11 -18.25
C ASN A 95 -2.18 -14.11 -17.67
N ASP A 96 -3.04 -13.17 -18.09
CA ASP A 96 -4.44 -13.07 -17.67
C ASP A 96 -4.62 -13.05 -16.14
N CYS A 97 -3.75 -12.39 -15.37
CA CYS A 97 -3.94 -12.22 -13.94
C CYS A 97 -5.04 -11.18 -13.68
N GLN A 98 -6.05 -11.55 -12.88
CA GLN A 98 -7.16 -10.65 -12.52
C GLN A 98 -6.82 -9.73 -11.37
N PHE A 99 -5.88 -10.13 -10.52
CA PHE A 99 -5.41 -9.36 -9.38
C PHE A 99 -3.89 -9.26 -9.38
N LEU A 100 -3.39 -8.10 -8.96
CA LEU A 100 -1.97 -7.78 -8.84
C LEU A 100 -1.69 -7.36 -7.40
N PHE A 101 -0.89 -8.12 -6.68
CA PHE A 101 -0.41 -7.74 -5.35
C PHE A 101 1.03 -7.26 -5.45
N TRP A 102 1.20 -5.98 -5.18
CA TRP A 102 2.49 -5.35 -5.05
C TRP A 102 3.06 -5.63 -3.68
N VAL A 103 4.30 -6.07 -3.64
CA VAL A 103 5.07 -6.22 -2.42
C VAL A 103 6.50 -5.77 -2.66
N ASP A 104 6.93 -4.72 -1.96
CA ASP A 104 8.32 -4.28 -2.02
C ASP A 104 9.19 -5.23 -1.19
N SER A 105 10.45 -5.41 -1.61
CA SER A 105 11.37 -6.42 -1.03
C SER A 105 11.81 -6.13 0.40
N ASP A 106 11.37 -5.01 0.94
CA ASP A 106 11.64 -4.55 2.30
C ASP A 106 10.37 -4.43 3.16
N MET A 107 9.25 -5.00 2.70
CA MET A 107 7.99 -5.04 3.44
C MET A 107 7.83 -6.35 4.18
N ILE A 108 7.35 -6.29 5.42
CA ILE A 108 6.95 -7.46 6.22
C ILE A 108 5.56 -7.27 6.82
N ILE A 109 4.83 -8.37 6.97
CA ILE A 109 3.50 -8.38 7.60
C ILE A 109 3.62 -8.29 9.12
N GLU A 110 2.75 -7.50 9.78
CA GLU A 110 2.69 -7.34 11.23
C GLU A 110 1.39 -7.82 11.88
N SER A 111 0.25 -7.55 11.25
CA SER A 111 -1.06 -7.64 11.92
C SER A 111 -1.80 -8.95 11.75
N CYS A 112 -1.42 -9.77 10.77
CA CYS A 112 -2.05 -11.06 10.46
C CYS A 112 -1.14 -12.21 10.88
N GLN A 113 -1.69 -13.43 10.95
CA GLN A 113 -0.89 -14.61 11.24
C GLN A 113 0.18 -14.84 10.18
N ASP A 114 -0.19 -14.62 8.90
CA ASP A 114 0.74 -14.59 7.79
C ASP A 114 0.25 -13.70 6.63
N ILE A 115 1.08 -13.56 5.62
CA ILE A 115 0.80 -12.75 4.44
C ILE A 115 -0.39 -13.26 3.61
N ASN A 116 -0.70 -14.57 3.63
CA ASN A 116 -1.83 -15.11 2.89
C ASN A 116 -3.15 -14.72 3.54
N ASP A 117 -3.19 -14.62 4.88
CA ASP A 117 -4.36 -14.12 5.61
C ASP A 117 -4.57 -12.62 5.32
N ALA A 118 -3.49 -11.86 5.24
CA ALA A 118 -3.53 -10.45 4.80
C ALA A 118 -4.08 -10.32 3.37
N LEU A 119 -3.59 -11.13 2.43
CA LEU A 119 -4.07 -11.14 1.06
C LEU A 119 -5.55 -11.50 0.96
N LYS A 120 -6.00 -12.51 1.72
CA LYS A 120 -7.42 -12.89 1.78
C LYS A 120 -8.28 -11.72 2.28
N THR A 121 -7.81 -11.04 3.32
CA THR A 121 -8.50 -9.87 3.87
C THR A 121 -8.59 -8.75 2.86
N LEU A 122 -7.49 -8.35 2.22
CA LEU A 122 -7.49 -7.31 1.18
C LEU A 122 -8.35 -7.71 -0.03
N TYR A 123 -8.35 -8.98 -0.41
CA TYR A 123 -9.23 -9.49 -1.48
C TYR A 123 -10.71 -9.36 -1.12
N ASN A 124 -11.10 -9.79 0.08
CA ASN A 124 -12.48 -9.66 0.55
C ASN A 124 -12.90 -8.18 0.54
N CYS A 125 -12.01 -7.30 0.95
CA CYS A 125 -12.22 -5.86 0.89
C CYS A 125 -12.54 -5.36 -0.51
N LEU A 126 -11.78 -5.77 -1.54
CA LEU A 126 -12.07 -5.40 -2.94
C LEU A 126 -13.39 -5.99 -3.44
N VAL A 127 -13.73 -7.20 -3.00
CA VAL A 127 -14.97 -7.86 -3.40
C VAL A 127 -16.18 -7.20 -2.76
N GLU A 128 -16.15 -6.98 -1.46
CA GLU A 128 -17.26 -6.39 -0.69
C GLU A 128 -17.58 -4.95 -1.08
N THR A 129 -16.55 -4.17 -1.40
CA THR A 129 -16.72 -2.76 -1.80
C THR A 129 -16.95 -2.57 -3.30
N GLY A 130 -16.62 -3.57 -4.13
CA GLY A 130 -16.58 -3.44 -5.58
C GLY A 130 -15.44 -2.56 -6.11
N GLU A 131 -14.58 -2.07 -5.23
CA GLU A 131 -13.48 -1.15 -5.58
C GLU A 131 -12.30 -1.88 -6.25
N SER A 132 -11.35 -1.13 -6.77
CA SER A 132 -10.28 -1.69 -7.58
C SER A 132 -8.88 -1.62 -6.97
N ILE A 133 -8.69 -0.80 -5.93
CA ILE A 133 -7.38 -0.57 -5.29
C ILE A 133 -7.57 -0.58 -3.77
N VAL A 134 -6.85 -1.46 -3.08
CA VAL A 134 -6.74 -1.47 -1.62
C VAL A 134 -5.30 -1.70 -1.18
N SER A 135 -4.83 -0.92 -0.23
CA SER A 135 -3.52 -1.10 0.42
C SER A 135 -3.69 -1.51 1.87
N GLY A 136 -2.74 -2.27 2.39
CA GLY A 136 -2.54 -2.34 3.84
C GLY A 136 -1.91 -1.06 4.37
N LEU A 137 -1.99 -0.87 5.68
CA LEU A 137 -1.42 0.27 6.37
C LEU A 137 0.06 0.04 6.65
N TYR A 138 0.91 1.00 6.33
CA TYR A 138 2.31 1.01 6.74
C TYR A 138 2.88 2.42 6.81
N ARG A 139 4.02 2.57 7.47
CA ARG A 139 4.68 3.87 7.62
C ARG A 139 5.55 4.18 6.40
N ALA A 140 5.54 5.42 5.98
CA ALA A 140 6.45 5.89 4.93
C ALA A 140 7.90 5.95 5.44
N LYS A 141 8.86 5.59 4.59
CA LYS A 141 10.28 5.83 4.86
C LYS A 141 10.58 7.32 4.72
N GLN A 142 10.70 8.01 5.83
CA GLN A 142 11.03 9.42 5.84
C GLN A 142 12.17 9.69 6.81
N VAL A 143 13.04 10.65 6.44
CA VAL A 143 14.16 11.09 7.29
C VAL A 143 13.64 11.81 8.53
N HIS A 144 12.47 12.44 8.45
CA HIS A 144 11.86 13.19 9.52
C HIS A 144 10.37 12.82 9.68
N GLY A 145 10.04 12.23 10.83
CA GLY A 145 8.67 11.87 11.18
C GLY A 145 8.30 10.42 10.82
N PHE A 146 7.25 9.92 11.49
CA PHE A 146 6.75 8.55 11.33
C PHE A 146 5.33 8.60 10.75
N ASN A 147 5.19 9.22 9.57
CA ASN A 147 3.90 9.31 8.92
C ASN A 147 3.55 8.01 8.21
N TYR A 148 2.26 7.72 8.13
CA TYR A 148 1.77 6.62 7.32
C TYR A 148 1.90 6.94 5.83
N ALA A 149 2.13 5.91 5.01
CA ALA A 149 2.27 6.03 3.57
C ALA A 149 0.91 6.21 2.88
N MET A 150 0.14 7.19 3.33
CA MET A 150 -1.16 7.56 2.81
C MET A 150 -1.39 9.07 2.87
N TRP A 151 -1.97 9.64 1.82
CA TRP A 151 -2.10 11.08 1.66
C TRP A 151 -3.46 11.47 1.11
N LYS A 152 -3.87 12.69 1.47
CA LYS A 152 -4.98 13.41 0.86
C LYS A 152 -4.46 14.57 0.04
N LYS A 153 -5.16 14.88 -1.06
CA LYS A 153 -4.90 16.09 -1.84
C LYS A 153 -5.22 17.30 -0.98
N ALA A 154 -4.33 18.27 -1.00
CA ALA A 154 -4.47 19.51 -0.24
C ALA A 154 -4.27 20.71 -1.15
N PRO A 155 -4.87 21.85 -0.83
CA PRO A 155 -4.60 23.10 -1.53
C PRO A 155 -3.10 23.45 -1.48
N PRO A 156 -2.55 24.07 -2.53
CA PRO A 156 -1.13 24.44 -2.60
C PRO A 156 -0.65 25.33 -1.45
N GLU A 157 -1.57 26.07 -0.84
CA GLU A 157 -1.31 26.95 0.32
C GLU A 157 -0.91 26.15 1.56
N LEU A 158 -1.44 24.91 1.71
CA LEU A 158 -1.12 24.03 2.82
C LEU A 158 0.14 23.20 2.57
N ASN A 159 0.38 22.82 1.33
CA ASN A 159 1.58 22.10 0.92
C ASN A 159 1.86 22.35 -0.56
N LYS A 160 3.06 22.83 -0.90
CA LYS A 160 3.47 23.08 -2.29
C LYS A 160 3.38 21.84 -3.18
N ARG A 161 3.55 20.65 -2.60
CA ARG A 161 3.38 19.37 -3.30
C ARG A 161 1.92 18.96 -3.51
N GLY A 162 0.95 19.73 -2.97
CA GLY A 162 -0.47 19.45 -3.13
C GLY A 162 -0.98 18.22 -2.37
N TYR A 163 -0.22 17.64 -1.43
CA TYR A 163 -0.61 16.49 -0.63
C TYR A 163 -0.22 16.64 0.83
N VAL A 164 -1.06 16.15 1.73
CA VAL A 164 -0.81 16.08 3.18
C VAL A 164 -0.98 14.63 3.65
N HIS A 165 -0.14 14.22 4.61
CA HIS A 165 -0.31 12.91 5.23
C HIS A 165 -1.62 12.80 5.98
N VAL A 166 -2.25 11.64 5.90
CA VAL A 166 -3.37 11.29 6.77
C VAL A 166 -2.79 10.76 8.07
N SER A 167 -2.95 11.52 9.15
CA SER A 167 -2.45 11.18 10.50
C SER A 167 -3.55 10.73 11.44
N GLU A 168 -4.81 11.10 11.18
CA GLU A 168 -5.96 10.78 12.00
C GLU A 168 -7.09 10.24 11.13
N TRP A 169 -7.75 9.19 11.60
CA TRP A 169 -8.90 8.58 10.94
C TRP A 169 -9.83 7.89 11.93
N SER A 170 -11.02 7.53 11.48
CA SER A 170 -11.98 6.72 12.21
C SER A 170 -12.35 5.48 11.41
N GLY A 171 -12.54 4.36 12.11
CA GLY A 171 -12.83 3.08 11.47
C GLY A 171 -11.60 2.44 10.84
N ASN A 172 -11.80 1.30 10.18
CA ASN A 172 -10.74 0.52 9.56
C ASN A 172 -10.64 0.67 8.03
N TRP A 173 -11.50 1.51 7.44
CA TRP A 173 -11.54 1.84 6.02
C TRP A 173 -11.28 3.32 5.79
N ILE A 174 -10.25 3.63 5.02
CA ILE A 174 -9.90 5.01 4.71
C ILE A 174 -9.82 5.18 3.21
N ASN A 175 -10.68 6.03 2.65
CA ASN A 175 -10.49 6.51 1.30
C ASN A 175 -9.38 7.56 1.30
N VAL A 176 -8.37 7.40 0.45
CA VAL A 176 -7.23 8.31 0.32
C VAL A 176 -7.07 8.78 -1.11
N ASP A 177 -6.27 9.81 -1.33
CA ASP A 177 -6.00 10.29 -2.69
C ASP A 177 -4.74 9.66 -3.27
N THR A 178 -3.82 9.23 -2.41
CA THR A 178 -2.68 8.41 -2.80
C THR A 178 -2.16 7.60 -1.62
N VAL A 179 -1.45 6.54 -1.92
CA VAL A 179 -0.84 5.62 -0.95
C VAL A 179 0.45 5.08 -1.57
N GLY A 180 1.41 4.70 -0.75
CA GLY A 180 2.50 3.89 -1.27
C GLY A 180 2.00 2.51 -1.70
N ILE A 181 2.53 1.94 -2.75
CA ILE A 181 2.04 0.65 -3.28
C ILE A 181 2.89 -0.56 -2.86
N GLY A 182 3.80 -0.39 -1.91
CA GLY A 182 4.66 -1.47 -1.39
C GLY A 182 3.93 -2.64 -0.73
N ALA A 183 2.62 -2.51 -0.45
CA ALA A 183 1.74 -3.57 0.07
C ALA A 183 0.30 -3.36 -0.40
N CYS A 184 0.09 -3.39 -1.72
CA CYS A 184 -1.15 -2.97 -2.34
C CYS A 184 -1.73 -4.04 -3.28
N LEU A 185 -3.02 -4.33 -3.15
CA LEU A 185 -3.76 -5.23 -4.03
C LEU A 185 -4.62 -4.42 -5.00
N MET A 186 -4.49 -4.70 -6.30
CA MET A 186 -5.19 -4.02 -7.37
C MET A 186 -5.89 -5.03 -8.30
N ARG A 187 -7.04 -4.66 -8.85
CA ARG A 187 -7.61 -5.37 -10.00
C ARG A 187 -6.84 -5.04 -11.27
N SER A 188 -6.57 -6.01 -12.13
CA SER A 188 -5.88 -5.79 -13.42
C SER A 188 -6.61 -4.77 -14.33
N LYS A 189 -7.93 -4.71 -14.24
CA LYS A 189 -8.77 -3.74 -14.96
C LYS A 189 -8.39 -2.28 -14.79
N VAL A 190 -7.67 -1.95 -13.71
CA VAL A 190 -7.09 -0.61 -13.52
C VAL A 190 -6.16 -0.27 -14.68
N PHE A 191 -5.29 -1.20 -15.05
CA PHE A 191 -4.27 -0.99 -16.08
C PHE A 191 -4.83 -1.03 -17.50
N GLU A 192 -5.96 -1.69 -17.72
CA GLU A 192 -6.67 -1.67 -19.02
C GLU A 192 -7.22 -0.27 -19.37
N GLN A 193 -7.47 0.56 -18.35
CA GLN A 193 -8.01 1.91 -18.50
C GLN A 193 -6.92 2.98 -18.59
N LEU A 194 -5.67 2.62 -18.32
CA LEU A 194 -4.55 3.55 -18.25
C LEU A 194 -3.68 3.46 -19.52
N LYS A 195 -3.08 4.59 -19.89
CA LYS A 195 -2.07 4.64 -20.94
C LYS A 195 -0.70 4.28 -20.39
N GLN A 196 0.08 3.52 -21.17
CA GLN A 196 1.49 3.27 -20.86
C GLN A 196 2.38 4.50 -21.12
N PRO A 197 3.49 4.69 -20.39
CA PRO A 197 3.89 3.88 -19.24
C PRO A 197 2.98 4.12 -18.05
N TYR A 198 2.66 3.07 -17.31
CA TYR A 198 1.81 3.17 -16.11
C TYR A 198 2.53 3.93 -15.00
N PHE A 199 3.80 3.58 -14.79
CA PHE A 199 4.70 4.16 -13.78
C PHE A 199 5.77 4.99 -14.46
N HIS A 200 5.97 6.21 -14.01
CA HIS A 200 7.09 7.06 -14.39
C HIS A 200 7.33 8.11 -13.30
N TRP A 201 8.52 8.68 -13.29
CA TRP A 201 8.80 9.86 -12.49
C TRP A 201 8.48 11.11 -13.29
N GLU A 202 7.80 12.07 -12.69
CA GLU A 202 7.59 13.38 -13.28
C GLU A 202 8.65 14.35 -12.79
N GLU A 203 9.36 14.97 -13.71
CA GLU A 203 10.21 16.13 -13.42
C GLU A 203 9.39 17.43 -13.62
N PRO A 204 9.64 18.52 -12.87
CA PRO A 204 10.77 18.74 -11.95
C PRO A 204 10.51 18.39 -10.49
N ASP A 205 9.29 18.07 -10.09
CA ASP A 205 8.91 17.95 -8.68
C ASP A 205 9.14 16.56 -8.07
N CYS A 206 9.67 15.59 -8.86
CA CYS A 206 10.02 14.23 -8.42
C CYS A 206 8.94 13.58 -7.54
N GLU A 207 7.68 13.66 -7.97
CA GLU A 207 6.66 12.82 -7.36
C GLU A 207 7.04 11.36 -7.60
N SER A 208 6.85 10.49 -6.58
CA SER A 208 7.15 9.08 -6.75
C SER A 208 6.25 8.48 -7.84
N GLU A 209 6.70 7.39 -8.42
CA GLU A 209 5.94 6.66 -9.44
C GLU A 209 4.58 6.18 -8.95
N ASP A 210 4.43 5.96 -7.63
CA ASP A 210 3.17 5.62 -6.97
C ASP A 210 2.16 6.76 -7.10
N PHE A 211 2.58 7.99 -6.81
CA PHE A 211 1.74 9.18 -6.91
C PHE A 211 1.27 9.40 -8.34
N ASN A 212 2.16 9.20 -9.30
CA ASN A 212 1.84 9.34 -10.72
C ASN A 212 0.79 8.33 -11.15
N LEU A 213 0.96 7.04 -10.87
CA LEU A 213 -0.04 6.01 -11.17
C LEU A 213 -1.38 6.34 -10.52
N LEU A 214 -1.38 6.63 -9.21
CA LEU A 214 -2.61 6.80 -8.44
C LEU A 214 -3.32 8.12 -8.78
N SER A 215 -2.61 9.14 -9.24
CA SER A 215 -3.23 10.35 -9.80
C SER A 215 -4.04 10.04 -11.06
N LYS A 216 -3.46 9.28 -12.00
CA LYS A 216 -4.17 8.82 -13.19
C LYS A 216 -5.39 7.97 -12.85
N CYS A 217 -5.29 7.10 -11.84
CA CYS A 217 -6.44 6.31 -11.37
C CYS A 217 -7.57 7.21 -10.88
N ARG A 218 -7.27 8.24 -10.10
CA ARG A 218 -8.28 9.19 -9.60
C ARG A 218 -8.93 10.00 -10.72
N GLU A 219 -8.18 10.41 -11.73
CA GLU A 219 -8.72 11.10 -12.90
C GLU A 219 -9.80 10.27 -13.62
N LEU A 220 -9.68 8.94 -13.54
CA LEU A 220 -10.67 7.98 -14.03
C LEU A 220 -11.79 7.68 -13.01
N GLY A 221 -11.81 8.35 -11.86
CA GLY A 221 -12.80 8.13 -10.80
C GLY A 221 -12.55 6.85 -9.97
N ILE A 222 -11.39 6.20 -10.12
CA ILE A 222 -11.02 5.01 -9.34
C ILE A 222 -10.63 5.44 -7.94
N LYS A 223 -11.34 4.92 -6.95
CA LYS A 223 -11.06 5.21 -5.53
C LYS A 223 -9.93 4.34 -5.01
N ILE A 224 -9.17 4.89 -4.08
CA ILE A 224 -8.03 4.26 -3.44
C ILE A 224 -8.36 4.09 -1.96
N TRP A 225 -8.22 2.87 -1.46
CA TRP A 225 -8.57 2.54 -0.09
C TRP A 225 -7.37 1.99 0.68
N VAL A 226 -7.33 2.30 1.97
CA VAL A 226 -6.43 1.67 2.94
C VAL A 226 -7.27 0.92 3.95
N PHE A 227 -6.92 -0.34 4.18
CA PHE A 227 -7.52 -1.16 5.24
C PHE A 227 -6.54 -1.25 6.41
N THR A 228 -6.87 -0.58 7.52
CA THR A 228 -5.93 -0.32 8.62
C THR A 228 -5.68 -1.50 9.53
N ASP A 229 -6.50 -2.54 9.46
CA ASP A 229 -6.30 -3.76 10.24
C ASP A 229 -5.25 -4.70 9.62
N VAL A 230 -4.96 -4.54 8.32
CA VAL A 230 -3.84 -5.20 7.66
C VAL A 230 -2.64 -4.27 7.71
N LYS A 231 -1.65 -4.59 8.54
CA LYS A 231 -0.48 -3.75 8.80
C LYS A 231 0.80 -4.38 8.30
N PHE A 232 1.64 -3.54 7.72
CA PHE A 232 2.97 -3.88 7.27
C PHE A 232 4.00 -2.95 7.88
N SER A 233 5.25 -3.38 7.91
CA SER A 233 6.40 -2.55 8.25
C SER A 233 7.51 -2.67 7.21
N HIS A 234 8.41 -1.69 7.20
CA HIS A 234 9.61 -1.73 6.38
C HIS A 234 10.77 -2.38 7.14
N ILE A 235 11.52 -3.22 6.43
CA ILE A 235 12.84 -3.68 6.86
C ILE A 235 13.86 -2.60 6.51
N GLY A 236 14.75 -2.28 7.43
CA GLY A 236 15.83 -1.32 7.21
C GLY A 236 16.77 -1.34 8.38
N ASN A 237 17.71 -0.40 8.45
CA ASN A 237 18.55 -0.19 9.64
C ASN A 237 17.71 0.15 10.90
N MET A 238 16.41 0.38 10.72
CA MET A 238 15.39 0.51 11.74
C MET A 238 14.08 -0.04 11.20
N VAL A 239 13.47 -0.99 11.92
CA VAL A 239 12.12 -1.49 11.61
C VAL A 239 11.13 -0.37 11.91
N LEU A 240 10.50 0.18 10.87
CA LEU A 240 9.44 1.19 11.02
C LEU A 240 8.11 0.45 11.21
N GLU A 241 7.86 0.02 12.44
CA GLU A 241 6.62 -0.65 12.81
C GLU A 241 5.45 0.34 12.88
N CYS A 242 4.24 -0.12 12.61
CA CYS A 242 3.01 0.63 12.86
C CYS A 242 2.65 0.62 14.36
N ARG A 243 3.60 0.98 15.22
CA ARG A 243 3.39 1.07 16.68
C ARG A 243 2.94 2.46 17.09
N PRO A 244 2.31 2.60 18.26
CA PRO A 244 1.99 3.91 18.81
C PRO A 244 3.26 4.78 18.94
N ASP A 245 3.07 6.09 18.93
CA ASP A 245 4.13 7.11 18.79
C ASP A 245 5.14 7.18 19.95
N GLU A 246 5.13 6.21 20.85
CA GLU A 246 6.00 6.11 22.02
C GLU A 246 6.64 4.73 22.15
N VAL A 247 7.93 4.69 22.46
CA VAL A 247 8.66 3.46 22.83
C VAL A 247 9.00 3.54 24.32
N GLU A 248 8.66 2.49 25.06
CA GLU A 248 9.05 2.37 26.46
C GLU A 248 10.48 1.81 26.57
N CYS A 249 11.35 2.51 27.28
CA CYS A 249 12.69 2.02 27.56
C CYS A 249 12.62 0.77 28.45
N PRO A 250 13.18 -0.38 28.06
CA PRO A 250 13.09 -1.61 28.85
C PRO A 250 13.79 -1.53 30.21
N LYS A 251 14.76 -0.62 30.36
CA LYS A 251 15.51 -0.45 31.61
C LYS A 251 14.87 0.52 32.61
N CYS A 252 14.50 1.72 32.14
CA CYS A 252 13.99 2.78 33.04
C CYS A 252 12.49 3.02 32.92
N LYS A 253 11.80 2.28 32.07
CA LYS A 253 10.35 2.40 31.82
C LYS A 253 9.89 3.78 31.30
N THR A 254 10.82 4.64 30.96
CA THR A 254 10.50 5.97 30.41
C THR A 254 9.93 5.80 29.00
N LYS A 255 8.79 6.41 28.76
CA LYS A 255 8.19 6.52 27.44
C LYS A 255 8.90 7.61 26.63
N ILE A 256 9.44 7.24 25.47
CA ILE A 256 10.18 8.14 24.60
C ILE A 256 9.38 8.32 23.31
N PRO A 257 8.96 9.56 22.97
CA PRO A 257 8.32 9.82 21.69
C PRO A 257 9.27 9.43 20.56
N ILE A 258 8.78 8.67 19.59
CA ILE A 258 9.57 8.17 18.45
C ILE A 258 10.15 9.33 17.61
N THR A 259 9.53 10.49 17.66
CA THR A 259 10.00 11.73 17.01
C THR A 259 11.40 12.18 17.44
N LYS A 260 11.96 11.61 18.52
CA LYS A 260 13.30 11.94 19.02
C LYS A 260 14.41 11.01 18.53
N PHE A 261 14.09 9.94 17.84
CA PHE A 261 15.11 9.07 17.24
C PHE A 261 15.64 9.70 15.96
N ARG A 262 16.89 10.17 15.99
CA ARG A 262 17.62 10.54 14.78
C ARG A 262 18.08 9.27 14.07
N VAL A 263 17.67 9.06 12.84
CA VAL A 263 18.30 8.07 11.97
C VAL A 263 19.71 8.60 11.67
N PRO A 264 20.79 7.83 11.95
CA PRO A 264 22.12 8.23 11.49
C PRO A 264 22.06 8.38 9.97
N ALA A 265 22.57 9.50 9.47
CA ALA A 265 22.79 9.65 8.04
C ALA A 265 23.82 8.58 7.62
N VAL A 266 23.47 7.75 6.64
CA VAL A 266 24.36 6.80 5.96
C VAL A 266 25.20 7.58 4.96
#